data_4c21449ae521f6c5763acf959e303379
#
_entry.id   4c21449ae521f6c5763acf959e303379
#
_cell.length_a   1.000
_cell.length_b   1.000
_cell.length_c   1.000
_cell.angle_alpha   90.00
_cell.angle_beta   90.00
_cell.angle_gamma   90.00
#
_symmetry.space_group_name_H-M   'P 1'
#
loop_
_entity.id
_entity.type
_entity.pdbx_description
1 polymer ?
#
loop_
_entity_poly.entity_id
_entity_poly.type
_entity_poly.pdbx_seq_one_letter_code
_entity_poly.pdbx_strand_id
1 'polypeptide(L)'
;MFVGEPPAWALRRPKGLAQAVYDVLGAPLRMVLLPDHVNERLHLTSLRAERLSMVLPRLEGRVLDIGAGDNMLVKLHRRRQGPEAADSVGLDVVDWGGGCTIVPDCKSLPFPDGSFDTVTFVACLNHIPERREALAEAYRVLRPGGKVVITMIGRFIGKVGHMLWWYSEDKHRDVDEHEEMGMNPGEIESLLKTAGFGRLVRHSFVYDMNHMFVAQKPE
;
A
#
# COMPACT_ATOMS: atom_id res chain seq x y z
N MET A 1 -11.33 -2.39 11.18
CA MET A 1 -12.23 -3.36 10.53
C MET A 1 -12.32 -2.98 9.05
N PHE A 2 -11.74 -3.77 8.20
CA PHE A 2 -11.80 -3.56 6.75
C PHE A 2 -13.25 -3.80 6.29
N VAL A 3 -13.83 -2.84 5.61
CA VAL A 3 -15.27 -2.83 5.29
C VAL A 3 -15.44 -2.96 3.79
N GLY A 4 -15.24 -4.18 3.30
CA GLY A 4 -15.58 -4.54 1.93
C GLY A 4 -14.73 -3.88 0.83
N GLU A 5 -15.17 -4.08 -0.41
CA GLU A 5 -14.52 -3.51 -1.59
C GLU A 5 -14.94 -2.05 -1.80
N PRO A 6 -13.98 -1.14 -2.09
CA PRO A 6 -14.32 0.20 -2.49
C PRO A 6 -15.19 0.21 -3.75
N PRO A 7 -16.19 1.10 -3.84
CA PRO A 7 -17.06 1.14 -5.00
C PRO A 7 -16.28 1.51 -6.28
N ALA A 8 -16.71 0.96 -7.41
CA ALA A 8 -15.99 1.11 -8.69
C ALA A 8 -15.75 2.57 -9.11
N TRP A 9 -16.65 3.49 -8.73
CA TRP A 9 -16.47 4.93 -9.00
C TRP A 9 -15.26 5.51 -8.24
N ALA A 10 -15.01 5.04 -6.99
CA ALA A 10 -13.89 5.51 -6.17
C ALA A 10 -12.51 5.04 -6.70
N LEU A 11 -12.50 3.94 -7.45
CA LEU A 11 -11.29 3.37 -8.06
C LEU A 11 -10.97 3.95 -9.45
N ARG A 12 -11.82 4.83 -10.00
CA ARG A 12 -11.60 5.41 -11.33
C ARG A 12 -10.48 6.44 -11.33
N ARG A 13 -9.64 6.37 -12.39
CA ARG A 13 -8.64 7.39 -12.71
C ARG A 13 -8.58 7.63 -14.23
N PRO A 14 -8.47 8.88 -14.70
CA PRO A 14 -8.58 10.11 -13.90
C PRO A 14 -9.99 10.30 -13.32
N LYS A 15 -10.09 11.04 -12.21
CA LYS A 15 -11.39 11.43 -11.65
C LYS A 15 -12.08 12.47 -12.51
N GLY A 16 -13.41 12.41 -12.57
CA GLY A 16 -14.20 13.50 -13.16
C GLY A 16 -14.04 14.79 -12.34
N LEU A 17 -14.15 15.95 -13.02
CA LEU A 17 -13.97 17.27 -12.38
C LEU A 17 -14.89 17.46 -11.17
N ALA A 18 -16.17 17.10 -11.29
CA ALA A 18 -17.14 17.22 -10.20
C ALA A 18 -16.71 16.41 -8.95
N GLN A 19 -16.25 15.16 -9.16
CA GLN A 19 -15.74 14.32 -8.07
C GLN A 19 -14.47 14.92 -7.46
N ALA A 20 -13.56 15.43 -8.27
CA ALA A 20 -12.33 16.05 -7.79
C ALA A 20 -12.62 17.27 -6.89
N VAL A 21 -13.55 18.14 -7.31
CA VAL A 21 -13.99 19.30 -6.52
C VAL A 21 -14.67 18.85 -5.22
N TYR A 22 -15.56 17.86 -5.29
CA TYR A 22 -16.24 17.34 -4.12
C TYR A 22 -15.27 16.74 -3.10
N ASP A 23 -14.28 15.98 -3.56
CA ASP A 23 -13.22 15.42 -2.73
C ASP A 23 -12.32 16.50 -2.09
N VAL A 24 -12.10 17.64 -2.76
CA VAL A 24 -11.37 18.78 -2.19
C VAL A 24 -12.18 19.44 -1.08
N LEU A 25 -13.46 19.69 -1.31
CA LEU A 25 -14.34 20.28 -0.30
C LEU A 25 -14.52 19.36 0.93
N GLY A 26 -14.56 18.06 0.71
CA GLY A 26 -14.64 17.04 1.76
C GLY A 26 -13.29 16.62 2.35
N ALA A 27 -12.17 17.28 2.00
CA ALA A 27 -10.84 16.84 2.39
C ALA A 27 -10.63 16.62 3.90
N PRO A 28 -11.04 17.51 4.80
CA PRO A 28 -10.92 17.27 6.24
C PRO A 28 -11.66 16.02 6.70
N LEU A 29 -12.85 15.76 6.15
CA LEU A 29 -13.67 14.62 6.49
C LEU A 29 -13.00 13.31 6.02
N ARG A 30 -12.66 13.23 4.73
CA ARG A 30 -12.18 11.99 4.12
C ARG A 30 -10.74 11.62 4.47
N MET A 31 -9.95 12.58 4.93
CA MET A 31 -8.55 12.33 5.25
C MET A 31 -8.31 12.00 6.71
N VAL A 32 -9.12 12.58 7.61
CA VAL A 32 -8.83 12.57 9.04
C VAL A 32 -10.03 12.19 9.89
N LEU A 33 -11.23 12.72 9.57
CA LEU A 33 -12.36 12.66 10.49
C LEU A 33 -13.26 11.45 10.33
N LEU A 34 -13.36 10.87 9.14
CA LEU A 34 -14.29 9.78 8.87
C LEU A 34 -13.60 8.50 8.44
N PRO A 35 -14.06 7.33 8.90
CA PRO A 35 -13.61 6.04 8.39
C PRO A 35 -13.90 5.87 6.89
N ASP A 36 -13.11 5.05 6.20
CA ASP A 36 -13.19 4.85 4.75
C ASP A 36 -14.60 4.49 4.26
N HIS A 37 -15.29 3.56 4.95
CA HIS A 37 -16.63 3.15 4.57
C HIS A 37 -17.70 4.25 4.71
N VAL A 38 -17.51 5.19 5.65
CA VAL A 38 -18.40 6.35 5.81
C VAL A 38 -18.15 7.36 4.69
N ASN A 39 -16.87 7.61 4.37
CA ASN A 39 -16.51 8.44 3.23
C ASN A 39 -17.16 7.93 1.94
N GLU A 40 -17.05 6.65 1.66
CA GLU A 40 -17.59 6.04 0.45
C GLU A 40 -19.13 6.11 0.38
N ARG A 41 -19.81 5.98 1.52
CA ARG A 41 -21.28 6.19 1.61
C ARG A 41 -21.68 7.65 1.33
N LEU A 42 -20.82 8.59 1.67
CA LEU A 42 -21.02 10.02 1.39
C LEU A 42 -20.51 10.41 -0.01
N HIS A 43 -20.17 9.45 -0.86
CA HIS A 43 -19.53 9.68 -2.16
C HIS A 43 -18.21 10.47 -2.10
N LEU A 44 -17.50 10.46 -0.97
CA LEU A 44 -16.15 10.94 -0.84
C LEU A 44 -15.17 9.78 -1.14
N THR A 45 -14.15 10.03 -1.93
CA THR A 45 -13.14 9.00 -2.21
C THR A 45 -12.31 8.77 -0.94
N SER A 46 -12.39 7.56 -0.37
CA SER A 46 -11.62 7.18 0.80
C SER A 46 -10.11 7.18 0.53
N LEU A 47 -9.30 7.30 1.56
CA LEU A 47 -7.84 7.24 1.43
C LEU A 47 -7.38 5.87 0.91
N ARG A 48 -8.06 4.81 1.34
CA ARG A 48 -7.84 3.45 0.84
C ARG A 48 -8.12 3.35 -0.66
N ALA A 49 -9.27 3.86 -1.13
CA ALA A 49 -9.62 3.87 -2.55
C ALA A 49 -8.61 4.68 -3.39
N GLU A 50 -8.12 5.81 -2.86
CA GLU A 50 -7.05 6.59 -3.51
C GLU A 50 -5.79 5.76 -3.72
N ARG A 51 -5.31 5.07 -2.67
CA ARG A 51 -4.12 4.22 -2.75
C ARG A 51 -4.31 3.08 -3.75
N LEU A 52 -5.40 2.33 -3.64
CA LEU A 52 -5.71 1.25 -4.58
C LEU A 52 -5.80 1.74 -6.03
N SER A 53 -6.47 2.87 -6.27
CA SER A 53 -6.59 3.46 -7.62
C SER A 53 -5.25 3.91 -8.21
N MET A 54 -4.28 4.28 -7.37
CA MET A 54 -2.91 4.63 -7.78
C MET A 54 -2.06 3.41 -8.06
N VAL A 55 -2.18 2.37 -7.23
CA VAL A 55 -1.33 1.18 -7.30
C VAL A 55 -1.78 0.21 -8.40
N LEU A 56 -3.08 -0.09 -8.50
CA LEU A 56 -3.63 -1.07 -9.44
C LEU A 56 -3.15 -0.91 -10.90
N PRO A 57 -3.06 0.30 -11.49
CA PRO A 57 -2.58 0.47 -12.86
C PRO A 57 -1.07 0.19 -13.04
N ARG A 58 -0.34 0.00 -11.95
CA ARG A 58 1.11 -0.24 -11.97
C ARG A 58 1.47 -1.70 -11.71
N LEU A 59 0.47 -2.52 -11.38
CA LEU A 59 0.67 -3.94 -11.16
C LEU A 59 0.77 -4.67 -12.50
N GLU A 60 1.69 -5.59 -12.58
CA GLU A 60 1.91 -6.46 -13.74
C GLU A 60 2.20 -7.89 -13.27
N GLY A 61 1.72 -8.87 -14.02
CA GLY A 61 2.00 -10.28 -13.82
C GLY A 61 1.68 -10.78 -12.42
N ARG A 62 2.57 -11.60 -11.87
CA ARG A 62 2.46 -12.16 -10.54
C ARG A 62 2.87 -11.13 -9.48
N VAL A 63 1.96 -10.80 -8.59
CA VAL A 63 2.14 -9.78 -7.54
C VAL A 63 2.30 -10.41 -6.16
N LEU A 64 3.23 -9.89 -5.37
CA LEU A 64 3.32 -10.10 -3.95
C LEU A 64 2.97 -8.80 -3.21
N ASP A 65 1.90 -8.81 -2.42
CA ASP A 65 1.50 -7.68 -1.57
C ASP A 65 1.89 -7.96 -0.12
N ILE A 66 2.84 -7.19 0.42
CA ILE A 66 3.36 -7.33 1.79
C ILE A 66 2.62 -6.34 2.69
N GLY A 67 2.06 -6.83 3.81
CA GLY A 67 1.12 -6.10 4.64
C GLY A 67 -0.23 -5.94 3.94
N ALA A 68 -0.74 -7.04 3.37
CA ALA A 68 -1.88 -7.02 2.45
C ALA A 68 -3.23 -6.78 3.14
N GLY A 69 -3.29 -6.82 4.47
CA GLY A 69 -4.50 -6.60 5.24
C GLY A 69 -5.63 -7.56 4.84
N ASP A 70 -6.74 -7.03 4.35
CA ASP A 70 -7.88 -7.81 3.85
C ASP A 70 -7.67 -8.40 2.44
N ASN A 71 -6.44 -8.35 1.92
CA ASN A 71 -6.06 -8.88 0.61
C ASN A 71 -6.80 -8.25 -0.59
N MET A 72 -7.30 -7.03 -0.43
CA MET A 72 -8.13 -6.40 -1.45
C MET A 72 -7.36 -6.07 -2.71
N LEU A 73 -6.10 -5.61 -2.59
CA LEU A 73 -5.27 -5.30 -3.75
C LEU A 73 -5.08 -6.52 -4.66
N VAL A 74 -4.72 -7.67 -4.08
CA VAL A 74 -4.54 -8.93 -4.81
C VAL A 74 -5.84 -9.40 -5.44
N LYS A 75 -6.96 -9.33 -4.71
CA LYS A 75 -8.29 -9.69 -5.24
C LYS A 75 -8.68 -8.84 -6.46
N LEU A 76 -8.47 -7.52 -6.38
CA LEU A 76 -8.73 -6.59 -7.48
C LEU A 76 -7.80 -6.83 -8.68
N HIS A 77 -6.52 -7.06 -8.40
CA HIS A 77 -5.51 -7.34 -9.43
C HIS A 77 -5.84 -8.63 -10.20
N ARG A 78 -6.12 -9.74 -9.49
CA ARG A 78 -6.50 -11.02 -10.10
C ARG A 78 -7.72 -10.88 -11.01
N ARG A 79 -8.75 -10.13 -10.58
CA ARG A 79 -9.94 -9.87 -11.41
C ARG A 79 -9.65 -9.04 -12.65
N ARG A 80 -8.67 -8.13 -12.56
CA ARG A 80 -8.32 -7.23 -13.65
C ARG A 80 -7.42 -7.88 -14.70
N GLN A 81 -6.46 -8.67 -14.27
CA GLN A 81 -5.44 -9.29 -15.13
C GLN A 81 -5.76 -10.75 -15.50
N GLY A 82 -6.71 -11.38 -14.80
CA GLY A 82 -7.10 -12.75 -15.07
C GLY A 82 -6.00 -13.77 -14.80
N PRO A 83 -5.78 -14.74 -15.73
CA PRO A 83 -4.86 -15.86 -15.51
C PRO A 83 -3.42 -15.46 -15.18
N GLU A 84 -2.92 -14.36 -15.75
CA GLU A 84 -1.55 -13.88 -15.52
C GLU A 84 -1.29 -13.48 -14.06
N ALA A 85 -2.34 -13.09 -13.34
CA ALA A 85 -2.28 -12.72 -11.95
C ALA A 85 -2.75 -13.79 -10.98
N ALA A 86 -3.12 -14.98 -11.46
CA ALA A 86 -3.75 -16.04 -10.65
C ALA A 86 -2.92 -16.42 -9.42
N ASP A 87 -1.59 -16.50 -9.59
CA ASP A 87 -0.64 -16.90 -8.55
C ASP A 87 -0.12 -15.72 -7.71
N SER A 88 -0.76 -14.54 -7.80
CA SER A 88 -0.43 -13.40 -6.93
C SER A 88 -0.78 -13.72 -5.47
N VAL A 89 0.01 -13.22 -4.53
CA VAL A 89 -0.10 -13.56 -3.10
C VAL A 89 -0.16 -12.29 -2.27
N GLY A 90 -1.02 -12.27 -1.26
CA GLY A 90 -0.94 -11.31 -0.17
C GLY A 90 -0.33 -11.96 1.07
N LEU A 91 0.60 -11.26 1.71
CA LEU A 91 1.20 -11.64 2.99
C LEU A 91 0.80 -10.65 4.07
N ASP A 92 0.62 -11.15 5.27
CA ASP A 92 0.46 -10.31 6.47
C ASP A 92 0.98 -11.06 7.70
N VAL A 93 1.26 -10.32 8.77
CA VAL A 93 1.62 -10.89 10.09
C VAL A 93 0.37 -11.14 10.95
N VAL A 94 -0.77 -10.57 10.56
CA VAL A 94 -2.06 -10.71 11.25
C VAL A 94 -3.10 -11.27 10.27
N ASP A 95 -3.92 -12.21 10.73
CA ASP A 95 -5.07 -12.68 9.96
C ASP A 95 -6.25 -11.70 10.09
N TRP A 96 -6.44 -10.91 9.07
CA TRP A 96 -7.56 -9.96 8.93
C TRP A 96 -8.81 -10.60 8.28
N GLY A 97 -8.82 -11.91 8.08
CA GLY A 97 -9.91 -12.62 7.40
C GLY A 97 -9.94 -12.42 5.87
N GLY A 98 -8.88 -11.86 5.30
CA GLY A 98 -8.76 -11.57 3.86
C GLY A 98 -8.28 -12.75 3.01
N GLY A 99 -7.81 -13.82 3.65
CA GLY A 99 -7.21 -14.97 2.97
C GLY A 99 -5.77 -14.68 2.51
N CYS A 100 -5.02 -13.92 3.29
CA CYS A 100 -3.58 -13.74 3.15
C CYS A 100 -2.82 -14.97 3.64
N THR A 101 -1.60 -15.15 3.16
CA THR A 101 -0.63 -16.05 3.78
C THR A 101 -0.07 -15.36 5.02
N ILE A 102 -0.18 -16.00 6.18
CA ILE A 102 0.35 -15.44 7.42
C ILE A 102 1.80 -15.86 7.60
N VAL A 103 2.65 -14.88 7.86
CA VAL A 103 4.08 -15.05 8.11
C VAL A 103 4.45 -14.42 9.47
N PRO A 104 5.48 -14.91 10.15
CA PRO A 104 5.89 -14.36 11.45
C PRO A 104 6.53 -12.97 11.30
N ASP A 105 7.22 -12.72 10.21
CA ASP A 105 7.91 -11.47 9.89
C ASP A 105 8.18 -11.36 8.37
N CYS A 106 8.79 -10.25 7.96
CA CYS A 106 9.17 -10.00 6.56
C CYS A 106 10.68 -10.12 6.29
N LYS A 107 11.47 -10.69 7.22
CA LYS A 107 12.92 -10.84 7.08
C LYS A 107 13.32 -11.97 6.14
N SER A 108 12.45 -12.98 6.01
CA SER A 108 12.69 -14.13 5.15
C SER A 108 11.36 -14.59 4.56
N LEU A 109 11.13 -14.26 3.30
CA LEU A 109 9.90 -14.59 2.61
C LEU A 109 9.95 -16.02 2.08
N PRO A 110 8.87 -16.83 2.20
CA PRO A 110 8.84 -18.23 1.81
C PRO A 110 8.68 -18.42 0.29
N PHE A 111 9.40 -17.63 -0.49
CA PHE A 111 9.36 -17.67 -1.96
C PHE A 111 10.77 -17.76 -2.56
N PRO A 112 10.92 -18.44 -3.71
CA PRO A 112 12.17 -18.46 -4.45
C PRO A 112 12.57 -17.07 -4.98
N ASP A 113 13.88 -16.93 -5.28
CA ASP A 113 14.39 -15.74 -5.98
C ASP A 113 13.70 -15.56 -7.32
N GLY A 114 13.42 -14.32 -7.70
CA GLY A 114 12.91 -13.99 -9.02
C GLY A 114 11.50 -14.55 -9.32
N SER A 115 10.67 -14.78 -8.29
CA SER A 115 9.35 -15.42 -8.45
C SER A 115 8.20 -14.44 -8.69
N PHE A 116 8.42 -13.14 -8.58
CA PHE A 116 7.39 -12.11 -8.75
C PHE A 116 7.77 -11.02 -9.76
N ASP A 117 6.78 -10.51 -10.44
CA ASP A 117 6.88 -9.38 -11.37
C ASP A 117 6.77 -8.04 -10.66
N THR A 118 5.92 -7.98 -9.64
CA THR A 118 5.68 -6.79 -8.83
C THR A 118 5.62 -7.18 -7.35
N VAL A 119 6.28 -6.40 -6.49
CA VAL A 119 6.10 -6.44 -5.02
C VAL A 119 5.49 -5.13 -4.57
N THR A 120 4.56 -5.17 -3.64
CA THR A 120 3.90 -3.97 -3.12
C THR A 120 3.99 -3.87 -1.60
N PHE A 121 4.08 -2.61 -1.12
CA PHE A 121 3.93 -2.21 0.27
C PHE A 121 2.92 -1.06 0.32
N VAL A 122 1.64 -1.37 0.55
CA VAL A 122 0.59 -0.36 0.51
C VAL A 122 0.30 0.14 1.92
N ALA A 123 0.92 1.28 2.27
CA ALA A 123 0.79 1.94 3.58
C ALA A 123 1.16 1.06 4.78
N CYS A 124 2.12 0.15 4.62
CA CYS A 124 2.53 -0.77 5.67
C CYS A 124 4.02 -0.69 6.05
N LEU A 125 4.89 -0.18 5.17
CA LEU A 125 6.35 -0.20 5.40
C LEU A 125 6.79 0.52 6.67
N ASN A 126 6.05 1.54 7.11
CA ASN A 126 6.30 2.25 8.38
C ASN A 126 6.04 1.39 9.63
N HIS A 127 5.22 0.35 9.49
CA HIS A 127 4.88 -0.59 10.55
C HIS A 127 5.81 -1.80 10.61
N ILE A 128 6.72 -1.93 9.65
CA ILE A 128 7.71 -3.02 9.61
C ILE A 128 8.99 -2.53 10.30
N PRO A 129 9.37 -3.07 11.48
CA PRO A 129 10.60 -2.67 12.17
C PRO A 129 11.85 -2.91 11.31
N GLU A 130 11.91 -4.09 10.69
CA GLU A 130 13.04 -4.54 9.86
C GLU A 130 12.86 -4.16 8.37
N ARG A 131 12.65 -2.88 8.10
CA ARG A 131 12.36 -2.33 6.75
C ARG A 131 13.44 -2.62 5.73
N ARG A 132 14.71 -2.64 6.15
CA ARG A 132 15.85 -2.92 5.27
C ARG A 132 15.84 -4.37 4.81
N GLU A 133 15.62 -5.27 5.72
CA GLU A 133 15.53 -6.71 5.47
C GLU A 133 14.31 -7.02 4.59
N ALA A 134 13.15 -6.43 4.90
CA ALA A 134 11.94 -6.57 4.08
C ALA A 134 12.12 -6.07 2.64
N LEU A 135 12.84 -4.96 2.44
CA LEU A 135 13.15 -4.45 1.11
C LEU A 135 14.22 -5.29 0.39
N ALA A 136 15.18 -5.86 1.11
CA ALA A 136 16.16 -6.79 0.55
C ALA A 136 15.46 -8.10 0.10
N GLU A 137 14.52 -8.61 0.88
CA GLU A 137 13.70 -9.76 0.50
C GLU A 137 12.78 -9.46 -0.69
N ALA A 138 12.15 -8.28 -0.71
CA ALA A 138 11.38 -7.82 -1.87
C ALA A 138 12.26 -7.78 -3.14
N TYR A 139 13.49 -7.29 -3.01
CA TYR A 139 14.46 -7.29 -4.11
C TYR A 139 14.83 -8.72 -4.53
N ARG A 140 15.08 -9.62 -3.59
CA ARG A 140 15.43 -11.03 -3.87
C ARG A 140 14.33 -11.73 -4.65
N VAL A 141 13.08 -11.64 -4.18
CA VAL A 141 11.95 -12.35 -4.79
C VAL A 141 11.46 -11.73 -6.11
N LEU A 142 11.81 -10.48 -6.40
CA LEU A 142 11.56 -9.87 -7.71
C LEU A 142 12.47 -10.47 -8.77
N ARG A 143 11.89 -10.74 -9.96
CA ARG A 143 12.68 -11.09 -11.15
C ARG A 143 13.52 -9.88 -11.59
N PRO A 144 14.62 -10.08 -12.35
CA PRO A 144 15.28 -8.99 -13.08
C PRO A 144 14.25 -8.19 -13.91
N GLY A 145 14.37 -6.87 -13.91
CA GLY A 145 13.38 -5.99 -14.53
C GLY A 145 12.05 -5.82 -13.79
N GLY A 146 11.79 -6.61 -12.74
CA GLY A 146 10.61 -6.48 -11.88
C GLY A 146 10.62 -5.18 -11.06
N LYS A 147 9.50 -4.83 -10.45
CA LYS A 147 9.35 -3.55 -9.76
C LYS A 147 8.75 -3.67 -8.37
N VAL A 148 9.14 -2.75 -7.50
CA VAL A 148 8.48 -2.52 -6.21
C VAL A 148 7.60 -1.28 -6.29
N VAL A 149 6.41 -1.33 -5.68
CA VAL A 149 5.48 -0.21 -5.56
C VAL A 149 5.17 0.02 -4.09
N ILE A 150 5.51 1.18 -3.57
CA ILE A 150 5.31 1.54 -2.16
C ILE A 150 4.37 2.73 -2.10
N THR A 151 3.35 2.70 -1.25
CA THR A 151 2.60 3.91 -0.89
C THR A 151 2.84 4.27 0.57
N MET A 152 3.00 5.57 0.83
CA MET A 152 3.28 6.05 2.17
C MET A 152 2.64 7.42 2.42
N ILE A 153 2.09 7.58 3.62
CA ILE A 153 1.65 8.87 4.12
C ILE A 153 2.83 9.63 4.73
N GLY A 154 2.85 10.95 4.54
CA GLY A 154 3.85 11.81 5.16
C GLY A 154 3.78 11.75 6.69
N ARG A 155 4.94 11.87 7.37
CA ARG A 155 5.07 11.72 8.83
C ARG A 155 4.12 12.61 9.64
N PHE A 156 3.90 13.85 9.20
CA PHE A 156 3.01 14.78 9.92
C PHE A 156 1.56 14.29 9.92
N ILE A 157 1.04 13.90 8.76
CA ILE A 157 -0.34 13.44 8.62
C ILE A 157 -0.52 12.06 9.28
N GLY A 158 0.49 11.20 9.21
CA GLY A 158 0.51 9.93 9.93
C GLY A 158 0.31 10.14 11.44
N LYS A 159 1.06 11.06 12.06
CA LYS A 159 0.90 11.39 13.48
C LYS A 159 -0.50 11.88 13.83
N VAL A 160 -1.09 12.76 13.00
CA VAL A 160 -2.46 13.26 13.21
C VAL A 160 -3.47 12.10 13.11
N GLY A 161 -3.32 11.21 12.13
CA GLY A 161 -4.20 10.04 11.96
C GLY A 161 -4.18 9.11 13.18
N HIS A 162 -3.00 8.78 13.69
CA HIS A 162 -2.86 7.92 14.87
C HIS A 162 -3.36 8.55 16.19
N MET A 163 -3.46 9.87 16.28
CA MET A 163 -4.09 10.53 17.43
C MET A 163 -5.61 10.31 17.48
N LEU A 164 -6.22 9.91 16.39
CA LEU A 164 -7.66 9.68 16.31
C LEU A 164 -7.99 8.23 16.66
N TRP A 165 -8.70 8.02 17.74
CA TRP A 165 -8.97 6.72 18.35
C TRP A 165 -9.61 5.66 17.46
N TRP A 166 -10.35 6.05 16.40
CA TRP A 166 -11.00 5.12 15.46
C TRP A 166 -10.09 4.68 14.31
N TYR A 167 -8.96 5.37 14.12
CA TYR A 167 -8.01 5.07 13.05
C TYR A 167 -6.98 4.02 13.49
N SER A 168 -6.95 3.67 14.77
CA SER A 168 -5.93 2.82 15.36
C SER A 168 -6.15 1.35 14.99
N GLU A 169 -5.45 0.88 13.96
CA GLU A 169 -5.22 -0.55 13.67
C GLU A 169 -4.44 -1.21 14.81
N ASP A 170 -3.77 -0.42 15.62
CA ASP A 170 -2.94 -0.80 16.77
C ASP A 170 -3.72 -1.55 17.88
N LYS A 171 -5.04 -1.50 17.85
CA LYS A 171 -5.89 -2.25 18.82
C LYS A 171 -5.92 -3.76 18.57
N HIS A 172 -5.44 -4.20 17.40
CA HIS A 172 -5.55 -5.60 16.96
C HIS A 172 -4.18 -6.27 16.80
N ARG A 173 -3.09 -5.59 17.16
CA ARG A 173 -1.73 -6.09 17.08
C ARG A 173 -0.86 -5.47 18.18
N ASP A 174 0.22 -6.14 18.54
CA ASP A 174 1.24 -5.56 19.40
C ASP A 174 1.99 -4.47 18.61
N VAL A 175 2.02 -3.26 19.15
CA VAL A 175 2.71 -2.11 18.57
C VAL A 175 4.15 -2.12 19.07
N ASP A 176 5.11 -2.16 18.14
CA ASP A 176 6.53 -2.03 18.48
C ASP A 176 6.86 -0.55 18.77
N GLU A 177 7.64 -0.28 19.81
CA GLU A 177 8.10 1.07 20.17
C GLU A 177 8.89 1.77 19.07
N HIS A 178 9.38 1.01 18.07
CA HIS A 178 10.14 1.51 16.93
C HIS A 178 9.26 1.80 15.69
N GLU A 179 7.95 1.63 15.80
CA GLU A 179 7.04 1.96 14.70
C GLU A 179 6.97 3.46 14.44
N GLU A 180 7.02 3.83 13.16
CA GLU A 180 6.92 5.22 12.74
C GLU A 180 5.53 5.54 12.21
N MET A 181 4.98 6.68 12.61
CA MET A 181 3.67 7.19 12.18
C MET A 181 3.69 7.78 10.77
N GLY A 182 4.36 7.10 9.82
CA GLY A 182 4.64 7.58 8.48
C GLY A 182 6.11 7.86 8.27
N MET A 183 6.53 7.98 7.01
CA MET A 183 7.93 8.15 6.64
C MET A 183 8.14 9.36 5.73
N ASN A 184 9.32 9.96 5.82
CA ASN A 184 9.69 11.03 4.89
C ASN A 184 10.04 10.44 3.51
N PRO A 185 9.67 11.12 2.41
CA PRO A 185 9.96 10.64 1.05
C PRO A 185 11.44 10.31 0.82
N GLY A 186 12.37 11.16 1.27
CA GLY A 186 13.80 10.93 1.10
C GLY A 186 14.34 9.72 1.85
N GLU A 187 13.70 9.33 2.94
CA GLU A 187 14.04 8.11 3.69
C GLU A 187 13.69 6.86 2.89
N ILE A 188 12.48 6.80 2.29
CA ILE A 188 12.07 5.69 1.42
C ILE A 188 12.98 5.60 0.19
N GLU A 189 13.31 6.74 -0.43
CA GLU A 189 14.24 6.79 -1.56
C GLU A 189 15.62 6.24 -1.20
N SER A 190 16.12 6.57 -0.01
CA SER A 190 17.40 6.06 0.51
C SER A 190 17.36 4.56 0.75
N LEU A 191 16.30 4.06 1.38
CA LEU A 191 16.09 2.63 1.62
C LEU A 191 16.04 1.84 0.32
N LEU A 192 15.29 2.31 -0.68
CA LEU A 192 15.20 1.67 -2.00
C LEU A 192 16.54 1.62 -2.71
N LYS A 193 17.31 2.71 -2.69
CA LYS A 193 18.67 2.74 -3.25
C LYS A 193 19.60 1.77 -2.53
N THR A 194 19.54 1.72 -1.21
CA THR A 194 20.36 0.80 -0.40
C THR A 194 20.03 -0.66 -0.69
N ALA A 195 18.76 -0.98 -0.96
CA ALA A 195 18.34 -2.32 -1.36
C ALA A 195 18.69 -2.69 -2.80
N GLY A 196 19.26 -1.77 -3.59
CA GLY A 196 19.73 -2.02 -4.96
C GLY A 196 18.73 -1.65 -6.06
N PHE A 197 17.60 -1.04 -5.73
CA PHE A 197 16.61 -0.61 -6.73
C PHE A 197 17.10 0.60 -7.53
N GLY A 198 16.82 0.58 -8.85
CA GLY A 198 17.05 1.68 -9.78
C GLY A 198 15.75 2.29 -10.31
N ARG A 199 15.86 3.21 -11.27
CA ARG A 199 14.74 3.85 -11.97
C ARG A 199 13.59 4.28 -11.03
N LEU A 200 13.96 4.96 -9.95
CA LEU A 200 13.01 5.40 -8.93
C LEU A 200 12.17 6.58 -9.46
N VAL A 201 10.84 6.42 -9.42
CA VAL A 201 9.87 7.46 -9.74
C VAL A 201 8.94 7.66 -8.55
N ARG A 202 8.76 8.91 -8.13
CA ARG A 202 7.83 9.30 -7.08
C ARG A 202 6.62 10.03 -7.67
N HIS A 203 5.43 9.65 -7.23
CA HIS A 203 4.17 10.32 -7.54
C HIS A 203 3.52 10.79 -6.25
N SER A 204 3.19 12.07 -6.17
CA SER A 204 2.39 12.62 -5.07
C SER A 204 0.91 12.56 -5.42
N PHE A 205 0.07 12.29 -4.44
CA PHE A 205 -1.37 12.27 -4.57
C PHE A 205 -2.05 12.66 -3.26
N VAL A 206 -3.34 12.91 -3.30
CA VAL A 206 -4.12 13.40 -2.14
C VAL A 206 -3.44 14.62 -1.52
N TYR A 207 -3.36 15.72 -2.29
CA TYR A 207 -2.82 17.02 -1.86
C TYR A 207 -1.36 16.98 -1.36
N ASP A 208 -0.53 16.15 -1.99
CA ASP A 208 0.88 15.92 -1.62
C ASP A 208 1.10 15.28 -0.23
N MET A 209 0.03 14.75 0.38
CA MET A 209 0.11 14.10 1.69
C MET A 209 0.38 12.61 1.61
N ASN A 210 0.14 12.00 0.44
CA ASN A 210 0.51 10.63 0.13
C ASN A 210 1.47 10.58 -1.04
N HIS A 211 2.43 9.67 -0.97
CA HIS A 211 3.41 9.44 -2.02
C HIS A 211 3.37 7.98 -2.45
N MET A 212 3.52 7.76 -3.74
CA MET A 212 3.75 6.44 -4.32
C MET A 212 5.13 6.42 -4.95
N PHE A 213 5.92 5.42 -4.59
CA PHE A 213 7.25 5.16 -5.15
C PHE A 213 7.16 3.92 -6.02
N VAL A 214 7.71 4.02 -7.21
CA VAL A 214 7.90 2.89 -8.12
C VAL A 214 9.39 2.80 -8.41
N ALA A 215 10.00 1.68 -8.07
CA ALA A 215 11.42 1.45 -8.33
C ALA A 215 11.60 0.08 -8.98
N GLN A 216 12.61 -0.05 -9.84
CA GLN A 216 12.83 -1.24 -10.66
C GLN A 216 14.09 -1.98 -10.19
N LYS A 217 14.00 -3.31 -10.12
CA LYS A 217 15.18 -4.16 -10.02
C LYS A 217 15.90 -4.13 -11.37
N PRO A 218 17.21 -3.81 -11.44
CA PRO A 218 17.98 -3.89 -12.68
C PRO A 218 17.86 -5.27 -13.35
N GLU A 219 18.08 -5.30 -14.67
CA GLU A 219 18.16 -6.54 -15.44
C GLU A 219 19.42 -7.33 -15.12
#